data_73e19bb0204b31447f06c56aa666a782
#
_entry.id   73e19bb0204b31447f06c56aa666a782
#
_cell.length_a   1.000
_cell.length_b   1.000
_cell.length_c   1.000
_cell.angle_alpha   90.00
_cell.angle_beta   90.00
_cell.angle_gamma   90.00
#
_symmetry.space_group_name_H-M   'P 1'
#
loop_
_entity.id
_entity.type
_entity.pdbx_description
1 polymer ?
#
loop_
_entity_poly.entity_id
_entity_poly.type
_entity_poly.pdbx_seq_one_letter_code
_entity_poly.pdbx_strand_id
1 'polypeptide(L)'
;MGNSSAVSLAFDLIRPFGVITSVGVHQDYSLPMSGRALYGKNVSLDFGRCPVRSIFPLVLDLLVRRQDVFGEVGGEISLVEKIVGFDEAKTSYDLFDKGKCGKVLFDPWK
;
A
#
# COMPACT_ATOMS: atom_id res chain seq x y z
N MET A 1 -0.60 1.47 -5.14
CA MET A 1 -1.63 0.83 -5.96
C MET A 1 -0.97 -0.28 -6.77
N GLY A 2 -1.65 -1.41 -6.97
CA GLY A 2 -1.14 -2.50 -7.80
C GLY A 2 -1.02 -2.04 -9.26
N ASN A 3 0.11 -2.36 -9.86
CA ASN A 3 0.39 -2.01 -11.25
C ASN A 3 0.82 -3.28 -11.99
N SER A 4 0.21 -3.56 -13.12
CA SER A 4 0.51 -4.73 -13.94
C SER A 4 1.98 -4.79 -14.38
N SER A 5 2.61 -3.64 -14.63
CA SER A 5 4.04 -3.59 -14.97
C SER A 5 4.94 -4.02 -13.80
N ALA A 6 4.56 -3.69 -12.55
CA ALA A 6 5.31 -4.11 -11.38
C ALA A 6 5.20 -5.62 -11.15
N VAL A 7 4.00 -6.20 -11.36
CA VAL A 7 3.80 -7.66 -11.27
C VAL A 7 4.57 -8.39 -12.37
N SER A 8 4.56 -7.85 -13.59
CA SER A 8 5.35 -8.41 -14.70
C SER A 8 6.84 -8.41 -14.35
N LEU A 9 7.37 -7.28 -13.89
CA LEU A 9 8.77 -7.17 -13.47
C LEU A 9 9.11 -8.14 -12.33
N ALA A 10 8.23 -8.26 -11.33
CA ALA A 10 8.42 -9.21 -10.24
C ALA A 10 8.49 -10.65 -10.75
N PHE A 11 7.64 -10.99 -11.72
CA PHE A 11 7.66 -12.30 -12.36
C PHE A 11 8.95 -12.55 -13.18
N ASP A 12 9.46 -11.55 -13.86
CA ASP A 12 10.71 -11.66 -14.63
C ASP A 12 11.91 -11.89 -13.70
N LEU A 13 11.96 -11.17 -12.58
CA LEU A 13 13.07 -11.22 -11.64
C LEU A 13 13.06 -12.42 -10.70
N ILE A 14 11.88 -12.99 -10.40
CA ILE A 14 11.78 -14.09 -9.45
C ILE A 14 12.45 -15.36 -9.97
N ARG A 15 13.14 -16.06 -9.09
CA ARG A 15 13.68 -17.40 -9.40
C ARG A 15 12.57 -18.43 -9.52
N PRO A 16 12.82 -19.56 -10.20
CA PRO A 16 11.92 -20.72 -10.13
C PRO A 16 11.63 -21.14 -8.67
N PHE A 17 10.42 -21.62 -8.42
CA PHE A 17 9.92 -21.97 -7.07
C PHE A 17 9.87 -20.80 -6.09
N GLY A 18 9.84 -19.56 -6.60
CA GLY A 18 9.68 -18.37 -5.77
C GLY A 18 8.21 -18.04 -5.47
N VAL A 19 8.01 -17.12 -4.54
CA VAL A 19 6.69 -16.61 -4.15
C VAL A 19 6.64 -15.10 -4.43
N ILE A 20 5.60 -14.65 -5.12
CA ILE A 20 5.29 -13.23 -5.30
C ILE A 20 4.10 -12.89 -4.42
N THR A 21 4.30 -12.06 -3.42
CA THR A 21 3.21 -11.53 -2.59
C THR A 21 2.89 -10.10 -3.00
N SER A 22 1.67 -9.86 -3.46
CA SER A 22 1.22 -8.54 -3.87
C SER A 22 0.31 -7.91 -2.82
N VAL A 23 0.75 -6.80 -2.25
CA VAL A 23 0.00 -6.02 -1.26
C VAL A 23 -0.78 -4.87 -1.91
N GLY A 24 -0.58 -4.63 -3.20
CA GLY A 24 -1.29 -3.61 -3.96
C GLY A 24 -2.67 -4.09 -4.41
N VAL A 25 -3.59 -3.15 -4.60
CA VAL A 25 -4.90 -3.43 -5.20
C VAL A 25 -4.74 -3.39 -6.72
N HIS A 26 -5.01 -4.52 -7.38
CA HIS A 26 -5.02 -4.64 -8.83
C HIS A 26 -6.44 -4.45 -9.34
N GLN A 27 -6.62 -3.55 -10.29
CA GLN A 27 -7.90 -3.26 -10.93
C GLN A 27 -8.01 -3.88 -12.32
N ASP A 28 -6.91 -4.40 -12.86
CA ASP A 28 -6.90 -5.06 -14.16
C ASP A 28 -7.62 -6.41 -14.10
N TYR A 29 -8.38 -6.73 -15.14
CA TYR A 29 -9.12 -7.99 -15.25
C TYR A 29 -8.22 -9.21 -15.49
N SER A 30 -6.98 -9.02 -15.90
CA SER A 30 -6.04 -10.09 -16.23
C SER A 30 -4.67 -9.85 -15.61
N LEU A 31 -4.03 -10.93 -15.22
CA LEU A 31 -2.62 -10.88 -14.84
C LEU A 31 -1.73 -10.75 -16.09
N PRO A 32 -0.61 -10.02 -16.00
CA PRO A 32 0.29 -9.80 -17.13
C PRO A 32 1.16 -11.02 -17.50
N MET A 33 0.84 -12.21 -16.99
CA MET A 33 1.53 -13.46 -17.31
C MET A 33 0.54 -14.58 -17.64
N SER A 34 0.94 -15.49 -18.49
CA SER A 34 0.13 -16.66 -18.86
C SER A 34 0.27 -17.80 -17.84
N GLY A 35 -0.76 -18.66 -17.77
CA GLY A 35 -0.70 -19.88 -16.96
C GLY A 35 0.47 -20.79 -17.36
N ARG A 36 0.83 -20.84 -18.65
CA ARG A 36 2.00 -21.57 -19.13
C ARG A 36 3.31 -21.03 -18.56
N ALA A 37 3.43 -19.70 -18.47
CA ALA A 37 4.62 -19.06 -17.90
C ALA A 37 4.75 -19.38 -16.40
N LEU A 38 3.64 -19.28 -15.66
CA LEU A 38 3.58 -19.63 -14.23
C LEU A 38 3.96 -21.10 -14.01
N TYR A 39 3.38 -22.01 -14.80
CA TYR A 39 3.68 -23.44 -14.75
C TYR A 39 5.16 -23.72 -15.04
N GLY A 40 5.72 -23.13 -16.09
CA GLY A 40 7.12 -23.34 -16.48
C GLY A 40 8.14 -22.84 -15.44
N LYS A 41 7.77 -21.89 -14.60
CA LYS A 41 8.64 -21.31 -13.57
C LYS A 41 8.32 -21.81 -12.15
N ASN A 42 7.21 -22.55 -11.97
CA ASN A 42 6.72 -23.03 -10.67
C ASN A 42 6.62 -21.90 -9.62
N VAL A 43 6.04 -20.77 -10.01
CA VAL A 43 5.91 -19.60 -9.14
C VAL A 43 4.58 -19.67 -8.39
N SER A 44 4.60 -19.33 -7.11
CA SER A 44 3.40 -19.10 -6.30
C SER A 44 3.05 -17.62 -6.26
N LEU A 45 1.75 -17.31 -6.29
CA LEU A 45 1.23 -15.96 -6.24
C LEU A 45 0.28 -15.81 -5.05
N ASP A 46 0.56 -14.87 -4.17
CA ASP A 46 -0.28 -14.52 -3.03
C ASP A 46 -0.87 -13.12 -3.23
N PHE A 47 -2.18 -13.06 -3.36
CA PHE A 47 -2.93 -11.82 -3.52
C PHE A 47 -4.04 -11.74 -2.47
N GLY A 48 -4.26 -10.57 -1.94
CA GLY A 48 -5.35 -10.40 -0.99
C GLY A 48 -5.44 -8.99 -0.42
N ARG A 49 -6.55 -8.72 0.23
CA ARG A 49 -6.72 -7.52 1.03
C ARG A 49 -6.15 -7.74 2.41
N CYS A 50 -5.57 -6.69 2.99
CA CYS A 50 -5.17 -6.73 4.39
C CYS A 50 -6.40 -7.06 5.27
N PRO A 51 -6.35 -8.13 6.09
CA PRO A 51 -7.41 -8.46 7.02
C PRO A 51 -7.32 -7.55 8.25
N VAL A 52 -7.75 -6.29 8.09
CA VAL A 52 -7.56 -5.21 9.07
C VAL A 52 -7.99 -5.63 10.47
N ARG A 53 -9.13 -6.32 10.63
CA ARG A 53 -9.62 -6.74 11.95
C ARG A 53 -8.67 -7.69 12.68
N SER A 54 -8.01 -8.59 11.94
CA SER A 54 -7.07 -9.56 12.51
C SER A 54 -5.71 -8.93 12.79
N ILE A 55 -5.28 -7.97 11.97
CA ILE A 55 -3.96 -7.35 12.05
C ILE A 55 -3.94 -6.12 12.97
N PHE A 56 -5.08 -5.42 13.09
CA PHE A 56 -5.18 -4.17 13.84
C PHE A 56 -4.63 -4.25 15.28
N PRO A 57 -4.94 -5.30 16.10
CA PRO A 57 -4.40 -5.38 17.45
C PRO A 57 -2.86 -5.43 17.49
N LEU A 58 -2.24 -6.12 16.55
CA LEU A 58 -0.77 -6.22 16.44
C LEU A 58 -0.15 -4.89 16.02
N VAL A 59 -0.77 -4.23 15.04
CA VAL A 59 -0.28 -2.94 14.51
C VAL A 59 -0.47 -1.83 15.53
N LEU A 60 -1.59 -1.82 16.27
CA LEU A 60 -1.84 -0.82 17.30
C LEU A 60 -0.75 -0.86 18.39
N ASP A 61 -0.38 -2.04 18.84
CA ASP A 61 0.68 -2.21 19.84
C ASP A 61 2.04 -1.69 19.31
N LEU A 62 2.35 -1.95 18.05
CA LEU A 62 3.53 -1.40 17.38
C LEU A 62 3.49 0.12 17.31
N LEU A 63 2.36 0.71 16.90
CA LEU A 63 2.19 2.16 16.83
C LEU A 63 2.36 2.83 18.18
N VAL A 64 1.81 2.24 19.25
CA VAL A 64 1.94 2.75 20.63
C VAL A 64 3.39 2.72 21.09
N ARG A 65 4.12 1.66 20.80
CA ARG A 65 5.54 1.52 21.21
C ARG A 65 6.49 2.39 20.37
N ARG A 66 6.13 2.67 19.13
CA ARG A 66 6.99 3.38 18.19
C ARG A 66 6.45 4.76 17.84
N GLN A 67 5.93 5.47 18.84
CA GLN A 67 5.52 6.88 18.68
C GLN A 67 6.68 7.79 18.27
N ASP A 68 7.91 7.42 18.62
CA ASP A 68 9.15 8.05 18.18
C ASP A 68 9.30 8.08 16.66
N VAL A 69 8.73 7.08 15.96
CA VAL A 69 8.83 6.95 14.50
C VAL A 69 7.53 7.35 13.80
N PHE A 70 6.39 6.95 14.34
CA PHE A 70 5.10 7.08 13.65
C PHE A 70 4.19 8.19 14.19
N GLY A 71 4.52 8.77 15.33
CA GLY A 71 3.67 9.75 16.02
C GLY A 71 3.84 11.18 15.52
N GLU A 72 4.94 11.50 14.83
CA GLU A 72 5.18 12.85 14.32
C GLU A 72 4.38 13.09 13.03
N VAL A 73 3.66 14.21 12.98
CA VAL A 73 2.94 14.64 11.77
C VAL A 73 3.89 15.40 10.86
N GLY A 74 3.98 15.01 9.60
CA GLY A 74 4.84 15.67 8.61
C GLY A 74 6.33 15.34 8.73
N GLY A 75 6.72 14.41 9.59
CA GLY A 75 8.09 13.90 9.68
C GLY A 75 8.47 13.02 8.49
N GLU A 76 9.76 12.78 8.29
CA GLU A 76 10.31 12.03 7.14
C GLU A 76 9.76 10.60 7.04
N ILE A 77 9.44 9.97 8.17
CA ILE A 77 8.92 8.59 8.25
C ILE A 77 7.46 8.56 8.73
N SER A 78 6.83 9.71 8.85
CA SER A 78 5.48 9.81 9.39
C SER A 78 4.45 9.07 8.53
N LEU A 79 3.50 8.40 9.19
CA LEU A 79 2.32 7.83 8.52
C LEU A 79 1.30 8.91 8.14
N VAL A 80 1.35 10.06 8.79
CA VAL A 80 0.45 11.21 8.57
C VAL A 80 1.27 12.41 8.17
N GLU A 81 1.06 12.91 6.96
CA GLU A 81 1.79 14.07 6.47
C GLU A 81 1.26 15.37 7.08
N LYS A 82 -0.05 15.51 7.16
CA LYS A 82 -0.68 16.71 7.75
C LYS A 82 -2.07 16.42 8.30
N ILE A 83 -2.50 17.32 9.21
CA ILE A 83 -3.86 17.36 9.74
C ILE A 83 -4.47 18.71 9.37
N VAL A 84 -5.59 18.69 8.65
CA VAL A 84 -6.25 19.89 8.09
C VAL A 84 -7.72 19.92 8.43
N GLY A 85 -8.35 21.10 8.28
CA GLY A 85 -9.81 21.23 8.35
C GLY A 85 -10.52 20.68 7.11
N PHE A 86 -11.84 20.56 7.18
CA PHE A 86 -12.64 20.10 6.05
C PHE A 86 -12.68 21.07 4.87
N ASP A 87 -12.43 22.35 5.09
CA ASP A 87 -12.32 23.36 4.05
C ASP A 87 -11.17 23.08 3.07
N GLU A 88 -10.10 22.43 3.55
CA GLU A 88 -8.98 22.00 2.73
C GLU A 88 -9.19 20.63 2.03
N ALA A 89 -10.33 19.97 2.19
CA ALA A 89 -10.55 18.61 1.71
C ALA A 89 -10.33 18.49 0.21
N LYS A 90 -10.94 19.38 -0.58
CA LYS A 90 -10.81 19.36 -2.04
C LYS A 90 -9.36 19.45 -2.50
N THR A 91 -8.61 20.41 -1.97
CA THR A 91 -7.21 20.61 -2.30
C THR A 91 -6.35 19.41 -1.88
N SER A 92 -6.63 18.84 -0.71
CA SER A 92 -5.92 17.66 -0.21
C SER A 92 -6.16 16.42 -1.07
N TYR A 93 -7.39 16.19 -1.52
CA TYR A 93 -7.71 15.10 -2.46
C TYR A 93 -7.03 15.29 -3.81
N ASP A 94 -7.03 16.51 -4.35
CA ASP A 94 -6.35 16.83 -5.62
C ASP A 94 -4.83 16.58 -5.54
N LEU A 95 -4.21 16.91 -4.42
CA LEU A 95 -2.78 16.67 -4.20
C LEU A 95 -2.49 15.18 -4.02
N PHE A 96 -3.33 14.46 -3.28
CA PHE A 96 -3.19 13.03 -3.05
C PHE A 96 -3.35 12.24 -4.37
N ASP A 97 -4.34 12.56 -5.19
CA ASP A 97 -4.57 11.93 -6.50
C ASP A 97 -3.36 12.11 -7.43
N LYS A 98 -2.71 13.26 -7.38
CA LYS A 98 -1.49 13.57 -8.13
C LYS A 98 -0.21 12.97 -7.52
N GLY A 99 -0.32 12.24 -6.41
CA GLY A 99 0.83 11.69 -5.70
C GLY A 99 1.78 12.74 -5.10
N LYS A 100 1.27 13.95 -4.85
CA LYS A 100 2.06 15.09 -4.32
C LYS A 100 1.95 15.25 -2.82
N CYS A 101 1.16 14.44 -2.15
CA CYS A 101 1.13 14.36 -0.70
C CYS A 101 0.85 12.93 -0.26
N GLY A 102 1.27 12.60 0.96
CA GLY A 102 0.97 11.36 1.64
C GLY A 102 -0.40 11.40 2.32
N LYS A 103 -0.52 10.70 3.44
CA LYS A 103 -1.79 10.59 4.15
C LYS A 103 -2.14 11.90 4.87
N VAL A 104 -3.35 12.40 4.61
CA VAL A 104 -3.93 13.57 5.27
C VAL A 104 -5.06 13.13 6.18
N LEU A 105 -5.09 13.63 7.40
CA LEU A 105 -6.23 13.50 8.31
C LEU A 105 -7.05 14.79 8.30
N PHE A 106 -8.37 14.65 8.36
CA PHE A 106 -9.28 15.78 8.50
C PHE A 106 -9.74 15.89 9.96
N ASP A 107 -9.50 17.03 10.55
CA ASP A 107 -9.97 17.36 11.88
C ASP A 107 -11.28 18.17 11.74
N PRO A 108 -12.42 17.65 12.24
CA PRO A 108 -13.69 18.34 12.13
C PRO A 108 -13.79 19.59 13.01
N TRP A 109 -12.84 19.79 13.90
CA TRP A 109 -12.80 20.92 14.84
C TRP A 109 -11.80 22.01 14.47
N LYS A 110 -11.11 21.85 13.35
CA LYS A 110 -10.09 22.79 12.88
C LYS A 110 -10.62 23.73 11.81
#